data_af366b513576d487c8ceef79941021b3
#
_entry.id   af366b513576d487c8ceef79941021b3
#
_cell.length_a   1.000
_cell.length_b   1.000
_cell.length_c   1.000
_cell.angle_alpha   90.00
_cell.angle_beta   90.00
_cell.angle_gamma   90.00
#
_symmetry.space_group_name_H-M   'P 1'
#
loop_
_entity.id
_entity.type
_entity.pdbx_description
1 polymer ?
#
loop_
_entity_poly.entity_id
_entity_poly.type
_entity_poly.pdbx_seq_one_letter_code
_entity_poly.pdbx_strand_id
1 'polypeptide(L)'
;MPEQIHARVEACYQQAEAFFKQRFARPEISFKLRGQKAGVAHLTENKLRFNLQLYRANQEDFLRQTVPHEVAHMVAHQLFGPRIQPHGEEWQLIMRGVYELPPHRCHSYEVER
;
A
#
# COMPACT_ATOMS: atom_id res chain seq x y z
N MET A 1 -8.47 17.38 -2.19
CA MET A 1 -8.30 16.43 -1.07
C MET A 1 -8.18 15.02 -1.61
N PRO A 2 -7.28 14.22 -1.13
CA PRO A 2 -7.07 12.87 -1.65
C PRO A 2 -8.03 11.85 -1.05
N GLU A 3 -9.30 12.12 -1.15
CA GLU A 3 -10.33 11.24 -0.59
C GLU A 3 -10.33 9.86 -1.22
N GLN A 4 -9.97 9.78 -2.51
CA GLN A 4 -9.90 8.50 -3.21
C GLN A 4 -8.80 7.61 -2.65
N ILE A 5 -7.68 8.18 -2.22
CA ILE A 5 -6.62 7.40 -1.58
C ILE A 5 -7.11 6.85 -0.25
N HIS A 6 -7.75 7.68 0.58
CA HIS A 6 -8.33 7.19 1.84
C HIS A 6 -9.34 6.07 1.61
N ALA A 7 -10.23 6.25 0.65
CA ALA A 7 -11.25 5.24 0.33
C ALA A 7 -10.61 3.94 -0.16
N ARG A 8 -9.57 4.05 -0.98
CA ARG A 8 -8.89 2.86 -1.49
C ARG A 8 -8.12 2.12 -0.39
N VAL A 9 -7.46 2.87 0.50
CA VAL A 9 -6.79 2.27 1.66
C VAL A 9 -7.82 1.48 2.50
N GLU A 10 -8.95 2.10 2.80
CA GLU A 10 -9.99 1.44 3.59
C GLU A 10 -10.52 0.18 2.88
N ALA A 11 -10.77 0.27 1.58
CA ALA A 11 -11.22 -0.89 0.79
C ALA A 11 -10.20 -2.02 0.81
N CYS A 12 -8.91 -1.69 0.71
CA CYS A 12 -7.84 -2.70 0.77
C CYS A 12 -7.80 -3.39 2.13
N TYR A 13 -7.98 -2.64 3.22
CA TYR A 13 -8.03 -3.26 4.53
C TYR A 13 -9.25 -4.16 4.70
N GLN A 14 -10.41 -3.72 4.20
CA GLN A 14 -11.62 -4.55 4.28
C GLN A 14 -11.46 -5.84 3.48
N GLN A 15 -10.84 -5.78 2.30
CA GLN A 15 -10.56 -6.99 1.53
C GLN A 15 -9.64 -7.95 2.29
N ALA A 16 -8.59 -7.43 2.91
CA ALA A 16 -7.66 -8.25 3.69
C ALA A 16 -8.36 -8.85 4.92
N GLU A 17 -9.20 -8.08 5.59
CA GLU A 17 -9.94 -8.56 6.75
C GLU A 17 -10.90 -9.69 6.37
N ALA A 18 -11.56 -9.56 5.24
CA ALA A 18 -12.45 -10.62 4.76
C ALA A 18 -11.68 -11.88 4.39
N PHE A 19 -10.52 -11.72 3.74
CA PHE A 19 -9.71 -12.85 3.30
C PHE A 19 -9.12 -13.63 4.48
N PHE A 20 -8.55 -12.91 5.45
CA PHE A 20 -7.87 -13.52 6.60
C PHE A 20 -8.79 -13.72 7.81
N LYS A 21 -10.01 -13.22 7.75
CA LYS A 21 -11.02 -13.34 8.80
C LYS A 21 -10.53 -12.80 10.14
N GLN A 22 -9.89 -11.65 10.09
CA GLN A 22 -9.47 -10.92 11.29
C GLN A 22 -9.39 -9.42 10.99
N ARG A 23 -9.33 -8.62 12.05
CA ARG A 23 -9.26 -7.17 11.92
C ARG A 23 -7.82 -6.69 11.97
N PHE A 24 -7.58 -5.58 11.27
CA PHE A 24 -6.27 -4.92 11.25
C PHE A 24 -6.43 -3.48 11.72
N ALA A 25 -5.47 -3.02 12.53
CA ALA A 25 -5.43 -1.62 12.95
C ALA A 25 -5.18 -0.74 11.72
N ARG A 26 -5.95 0.33 11.58
CA ARG A 26 -5.81 1.26 10.46
C ARG A 26 -4.59 2.14 10.66
N PRO A 27 -3.85 2.44 9.61
CA PRO A 27 -2.67 3.30 9.71
C PRO A 27 -3.02 4.77 9.69
N GLU A 28 -2.10 5.58 10.20
CA GLU A 28 -2.11 7.01 9.92
C GLU A 28 -1.70 7.20 8.46
N ILE A 29 -2.30 8.16 7.77
CA ILE A 29 -2.00 8.44 6.36
C ILE A 29 -1.48 9.85 6.23
N SER A 30 -0.32 10.00 5.59
CA SER A 30 0.30 11.29 5.33
C SER A 30 0.52 11.47 3.83
N PHE A 31 0.35 12.70 3.35
CA PHE A 31 0.54 13.05 1.94
C PHE A 31 1.73 13.97 1.73
N LYS A 32 2.68 13.95 2.67
CA LYS A 32 3.84 14.83 2.63
C LYS A 32 5.05 14.25 1.91
N LEU A 33 4.94 13.03 1.41
CA LEU A 33 6.04 12.39 0.68
C LEU A 33 6.31 13.12 -0.63
N ARG A 34 7.59 13.37 -0.90
CA ARG A 34 8.04 14.07 -2.11
C ARG A 34 9.13 13.26 -2.80
N GLY A 35 9.44 13.61 -4.04
CA GLY A 35 10.50 12.98 -4.79
C GLY A 35 10.00 11.86 -5.68
N GLN A 36 10.81 10.81 -5.83
CA GLN A 36 10.54 9.75 -6.80
C GLN A 36 9.74 8.57 -6.22
N LYS A 37 9.61 8.48 -4.91
CA LYS A 37 8.86 7.40 -4.29
C LYS A 37 7.38 7.72 -4.31
N ALA A 38 6.57 6.76 -4.75
CA ALA A 38 5.12 6.92 -4.79
C ALA A 38 4.48 6.72 -3.42
N GLY A 39 4.99 5.76 -2.64
CA GLY A 39 4.48 5.48 -1.31
C GLY A 39 5.53 4.82 -0.44
N VAL A 40 5.35 4.93 0.87
CA VAL A 40 6.22 4.29 1.86
C VAL A 40 5.34 3.76 2.99
N ALA A 41 5.58 2.52 3.38
CA ALA A 41 4.93 1.90 4.53
C ALA A 41 5.90 1.93 5.72
N HIS A 42 5.54 2.68 6.76
CA HIS A 42 6.30 2.71 8.01
C HIS A 42 5.70 1.68 8.95
N LEU A 43 6.28 0.48 8.96
CA LEU A 43 5.69 -0.69 9.58
C LEU A 43 5.57 -0.56 11.11
N THR A 44 6.64 -0.10 11.75
CA THR A 44 6.67 0.02 13.21
C THR A 44 5.70 1.09 13.71
N GLU A 45 5.58 2.18 12.95
CA GLU A 45 4.74 3.32 13.32
C GLU A 45 3.28 3.15 12.89
N ASN A 46 2.99 2.13 12.10
CA ASN A 46 1.69 1.93 11.47
C ASN A 46 1.23 3.18 10.72
N LYS A 47 2.06 3.61 9.76
CA LYS A 47 1.85 4.84 9.01
C LYS A 47 2.12 4.61 7.54
N LEU A 48 1.27 5.15 6.68
CA LEU A 48 1.46 5.17 5.23
C LEU A 48 1.70 6.59 4.77
N ARG A 49 2.70 6.78 3.92
CA ARG A 49 2.97 8.08 3.29
C ARG A 49 2.82 7.94 1.79
N PHE A 50 2.13 8.89 1.18
CA PHE A 50 1.89 8.89 -0.26
C PHE A 50 2.34 10.20 -0.89
N ASN A 51 2.77 10.11 -2.13
CA ASN A 51 3.25 11.25 -2.92
C ASN A 51 2.10 11.76 -3.80
N LEU A 52 1.50 12.89 -3.40
CA LEU A 52 0.36 13.45 -4.12
C LEU A 52 0.70 13.88 -5.54
N GLN A 53 1.92 14.35 -5.79
CA GLN A 53 2.33 14.75 -7.12
C GLN A 53 2.28 13.57 -8.09
N LEU A 54 2.83 12.43 -7.67
CA LEU A 54 2.78 11.21 -8.48
C LEU A 54 1.35 10.67 -8.60
N TYR A 55 0.56 10.79 -7.55
CA TYR A 55 -0.84 10.40 -7.61
C TYR A 55 -1.59 11.22 -8.67
N ARG A 56 -1.43 12.54 -8.66
CA ARG A 56 -2.13 13.40 -9.61
C ARG A 56 -1.78 13.10 -11.06
N ALA A 57 -0.54 12.71 -11.29
CA ALA A 57 -0.07 12.38 -12.64
C ALA A 57 -0.47 10.97 -13.08
N ASN A 58 -0.81 10.07 -12.13
CA ASN A 58 -1.01 8.65 -12.40
C ASN A 58 -2.17 8.07 -11.57
N GLN A 59 -3.30 8.74 -11.52
CA GLN A 59 -4.36 8.43 -10.55
C GLN A 59 -4.84 6.99 -10.60
N GLU A 60 -5.13 6.50 -11.81
CA GLU A 60 -5.68 5.15 -11.96
C GLU A 60 -4.70 4.08 -11.47
N ASP A 61 -3.46 4.13 -11.97
CA ASP A 61 -2.44 3.17 -11.58
C ASP A 61 -2.07 3.30 -10.10
N PHE A 62 -2.07 4.52 -9.58
CA PHE A 62 -1.76 4.75 -8.18
C PHE A 62 -2.78 4.07 -7.28
N LEU A 63 -4.07 4.24 -7.56
CA LEU A 63 -5.12 3.62 -6.77
C LEU A 63 -5.14 2.10 -6.96
N ARG A 64 -4.84 1.62 -8.16
CA ARG A 64 -4.91 0.19 -8.46
C ARG A 64 -3.69 -0.58 -7.95
N GLN A 65 -2.50 0.00 -8.03
CA GLN A 65 -1.23 -0.68 -7.74
C GLN A 65 -0.53 -0.15 -6.49
N THR A 66 -0.32 1.17 -6.39
CA THR A 66 0.48 1.74 -5.32
C THR A 66 -0.18 1.57 -3.96
N VAL A 67 -1.46 1.89 -3.86
CA VAL A 67 -2.16 1.80 -2.57
C VAL A 67 -2.19 0.35 -2.07
N PRO A 68 -2.62 -0.64 -2.87
CA PRO A 68 -2.56 -2.04 -2.40
C PRO A 68 -1.14 -2.50 -2.07
N HIS A 69 -0.13 -2.04 -2.81
CA HIS A 69 1.27 -2.39 -2.54
C HIS A 69 1.67 -2.01 -1.11
N GLU A 70 1.36 -0.78 -0.70
CA GLU A 70 1.73 -0.30 0.62
C GLU A 70 0.86 -0.91 1.71
N VAL A 71 -0.45 -1.07 1.47
CA VAL A 71 -1.32 -1.75 2.42
C VAL A 71 -0.89 -3.20 2.62
N ALA A 72 -0.48 -3.88 1.56
CA ALA A 72 -0.01 -5.26 1.65
C ALA A 72 1.22 -5.38 2.56
N HIS A 73 2.13 -4.39 2.54
CA HIS A 73 3.26 -4.36 3.47
C HIS A 73 2.79 -4.31 4.92
N MET A 74 1.80 -3.46 5.22
CA MET A 74 1.27 -3.32 6.56
C MET A 74 0.57 -4.59 7.02
N VAL A 75 -0.26 -5.17 6.17
CA VAL A 75 -0.99 -6.40 6.47
C VAL A 75 -0.01 -7.56 6.70
N ALA A 76 0.99 -7.70 5.83
CA ALA A 76 2.00 -8.75 5.98
C ALA A 76 2.74 -8.62 7.31
N HIS A 77 3.12 -7.40 7.68
CA HIS A 77 3.82 -7.15 8.95
C HIS A 77 2.95 -7.53 10.14
N GLN A 78 1.67 -7.19 10.12
CA GLN A 78 0.76 -7.48 11.22
C GLN A 78 0.45 -8.98 11.33
N LEU A 79 0.40 -9.69 10.19
CA LEU A 79 0.11 -11.12 10.17
C LEU A 79 1.32 -11.99 10.53
N PHE A 80 2.48 -11.65 9.97
CA PHE A 80 3.65 -12.54 9.99
C PHE A 80 4.82 -12.00 10.83
N GLY A 81 4.71 -10.76 11.31
CA GLY A 81 5.72 -10.18 12.19
C GLY A 81 6.83 -9.44 11.44
N PRO A 82 7.82 -8.90 12.18
CA PRO A 82 8.81 -8.00 11.62
C PRO A 82 9.98 -8.68 10.90
N ARG A 83 10.06 -10.01 10.94
CA ARG A 83 11.20 -10.72 10.38
C ARG A 83 11.05 -11.12 8.92
N ILE A 84 9.91 -10.82 8.32
CA ILE A 84 9.68 -11.17 6.92
C ILE A 84 10.44 -10.22 5.99
N GLN A 85 10.72 -10.71 4.77
CA GLN A 85 11.33 -9.86 3.75
C GLN A 85 10.28 -8.90 3.19
N PRO A 86 10.64 -7.64 2.89
CA PRO A 86 9.66 -6.64 2.44
C PRO A 86 8.87 -7.04 1.20
N HIS A 87 9.52 -7.71 0.24
CA HIS A 87 8.83 -8.15 -0.97
C HIS A 87 8.93 -9.68 -1.11
N GLY A 88 8.94 -10.37 0.03
CA GLY A 88 9.03 -11.82 0.08
C GLY A 88 7.70 -12.51 -0.15
N GLU A 89 7.67 -13.81 0.15
CA GLU A 89 6.52 -14.67 -0.12
C GLU A 89 5.24 -14.18 0.54
N GLU A 90 5.33 -13.66 1.77
CA GLU A 90 4.16 -13.22 2.53
C GLU A 90 3.49 -12.02 1.87
N TRP A 91 4.29 -11.02 1.49
CA TRP A 91 3.78 -9.86 0.78
C TRP A 91 3.22 -10.24 -0.59
N GLN A 92 3.92 -11.12 -1.32
CA GLN A 92 3.47 -11.59 -2.63
C GLN A 92 2.15 -12.36 -2.53
N LEU A 93 1.98 -13.16 -1.48
CA LEU A 93 0.72 -13.87 -1.24
C LEU A 93 -0.45 -12.88 -1.12
N ILE A 94 -0.23 -11.80 -0.39
CA ILE A 94 -1.27 -10.80 -0.20
C ILE A 94 -1.58 -10.08 -1.51
N MET A 95 -0.55 -9.67 -2.24
CA MET A 95 -0.75 -9.01 -3.52
C MET A 95 -1.53 -9.89 -4.50
N ARG A 96 -1.15 -11.16 -4.63
CA ARG A 96 -1.79 -12.08 -5.57
C ARG A 96 -3.10 -12.63 -5.05
N GLY A 97 -3.15 -13.03 -3.78
CA GLY A 97 -4.30 -13.70 -3.19
C GLY A 97 -5.42 -12.76 -2.81
N VAL A 98 -5.09 -11.64 -2.18
CA VAL A 98 -6.11 -10.68 -1.71
C VAL A 98 -6.49 -9.70 -2.81
N TYR A 99 -5.49 -9.08 -3.44
CA TYR A 99 -5.73 -7.97 -4.37
C TYR A 99 -5.72 -8.40 -5.83
N GLU A 100 -5.31 -9.63 -6.11
CA GLU A 100 -5.24 -10.19 -7.47
C GLU A 100 -4.43 -9.30 -8.40
N LEU A 101 -3.30 -8.81 -7.88
CA LEU A 101 -2.40 -7.91 -8.58
C LEU A 101 -1.03 -8.54 -8.74
N PRO A 102 -0.30 -8.21 -9.82
CA PRO A 102 1.08 -8.65 -9.94
C PRO A 102 1.93 -8.01 -8.86
N PRO A 103 2.85 -8.78 -8.23
CA PRO A 103 3.65 -8.26 -7.11
C PRO A 103 4.89 -7.52 -7.61
N HIS A 104 4.70 -6.36 -8.20
CA HIS A 104 5.80 -5.51 -8.63
C HIS A 104 6.50 -4.88 -7.43
N ARG A 105 7.81 -5.04 -7.34
CA ARG A 105 8.58 -4.54 -6.21
C ARG A 105 8.70 -3.02 -6.20
N CYS A 106 8.71 -2.41 -7.39
CA CYS A 106 8.90 -0.96 -7.53
C CYS A 106 7.75 -0.35 -8.29
N HIS A 107 7.44 0.90 -7.96
CA HIS A 107 6.47 1.69 -8.72
C HIS A 107 7.20 2.33 -9.89
N SER A 108 6.59 2.24 -11.07
CA SER A 108 7.19 2.74 -12.29
C SER A 108 6.35 3.89 -12.84
N TYR A 109 6.55 5.08 -12.28
CA TYR A 109 5.82 6.27 -12.70
C TYR A 109 6.74 7.28 -13.33
N GLU A 110 6.20 8.02 -14.31
CA GLU A 110 6.89 9.17 -14.84
C GLU A 110 6.85 10.30 -13.83
N VAL A 111 8.00 10.93 -13.63
CA VAL A 111 8.11 12.08 -12.73
C VAL A 111 8.13 13.33 -13.60
N GLU A 112 7.22 14.26 -13.33
CA GLU A 112 7.22 15.55 -13.97
C GLU A 112 8.43 16.36 -13.53
N ARG A 113 9.07 16.99 -14.49
CA ARG A 113 10.27 17.77 -14.24
C ARG A 113 10.06 19.24 -14.52
#